data_d097c89db54de832ab9934677eaf7a1a
#
_entry.id   d097c89db54de832ab9934677eaf7a1a
#
_cell.length_a   1.000
_cell.length_b   1.000
_cell.length_c   1.000
_cell.angle_alpha   90.00
_cell.angle_beta   90.00
_cell.angle_gamma   90.00
#
_symmetry.space_group_name_H-M   'P 1'
#
loop_
_entity.id
_entity.type
_entity.pdbx_description
1 polymer ?
#
loop_
_entity_poly.entity_id
_entity_poly.type
_entity_poly.pdbx_seq_one_letter_code
_entity_poly.pdbx_strand_id
1 'polypeptide(L)'
;MKKKTHLYVSRKNALTWLMALCMAASAVTRIVFPDLKGPGESSNLWSQILLPIGAALLYTFIALFDGEERFYKTAIPVWMMAIYGFFWIRSNVESEMMIYLFLLALCFVAFLYTDISSGRWPSAVWGLVPVTLIPLGFLTFFYRQCLFGGDAAQMLSFLPDALMILGILLVCFAVRIHPAGEYHPTWGDRPDGRRLRSLNPMDQMSPYIMVNRNESSNLFEDSLDITAADRYIRQKRKEGLTNFGITHVLLACYVRSLCRYPGLNRFLSGQKVYSRGDDIQYCMTIKKEMRTNAPETVIKVHLTPRDTAADVYRKLQAAVEDGKKESLDSGFDQTAGAFAMIPGVLLKFVVWLLRTMDYFGLLPKFLLEVSPFHGSLYFTSMGSLGIPAIYHHLYDFGNLPVFGAFSMKRKSYEVQADGSVVQKKYVDIKFTLDERIADGYYYAAFFKHYKRLIAHPEVLDVPPEEVIPDID
;
A
#
# COMPACT_ATOMS: atom_id res chain seq x y z
N MET A 1 -23.96 -2.36 15.05
CA MET A 1 -24.11 -0.96 15.47
C MET A 1 -24.19 -0.07 14.23
N LYS A 2 -25.32 0.60 13.97
CA LYS A 2 -25.45 1.56 12.85
C LYS A 2 -24.56 2.77 13.14
N LYS A 3 -23.49 2.99 12.34
CA LYS A 3 -22.71 4.23 12.37
C LYS A 3 -23.68 5.38 12.07
N LYS A 4 -23.90 6.24 13.04
CA LYS A 4 -24.58 7.52 12.82
C LYS A 4 -23.69 8.34 11.88
N THR A 5 -24.15 8.57 10.67
CA THR A 5 -23.55 9.53 9.74
C THR A 5 -23.76 10.92 10.29
N HIS A 6 -22.82 11.42 11.06
CA HIS A 6 -22.78 12.84 11.40
C HIS A 6 -22.26 13.59 10.17
N LEU A 7 -23.05 14.56 9.69
CA LEU A 7 -22.61 15.54 8.70
C LEU A 7 -21.51 16.39 9.36
N TYR A 8 -20.26 15.98 9.19
CA TYR A 8 -19.12 16.73 9.72
C TYR A 8 -18.70 17.76 8.67
N VAL A 9 -18.92 19.03 8.95
CA VAL A 9 -18.36 20.13 8.15
C VAL A 9 -16.87 20.25 8.50
N SER A 10 -16.04 19.38 7.94
CA SER A 10 -14.60 19.52 8.00
C SER A 10 -14.14 20.61 7.02
N ARG A 11 -12.94 21.20 7.23
CA ARG A 11 -12.35 22.14 6.26
C ARG A 11 -12.30 21.55 4.84
N LYS A 12 -12.10 20.26 4.73
CA LYS A 12 -12.12 19.47 3.49
C LYS A 12 -13.49 19.52 2.82
N ASN A 13 -14.56 19.30 3.57
CA ASN A 13 -15.92 19.36 3.05
C ASN A 13 -16.30 20.80 2.65
N ALA A 14 -15.89 21.81 3.41
CA ALA A 14 -16.13 23.21 3.06
C ALA A 14 -15.45 23.60 1.74
N LEU A 15 -14.21 23.15 1.49
CA LEU A 15 -13.51 23.37 0.23
C LEU A 15 -14.18 22.62 -0.93
N THR A 16 -14.65 21.41 -0.70
CA THR A 16 -15.37 20.61 -1.72
C THR A 16 -16.69 21.31 -2.13
N TRP A 17 -17.42 21.87 -1.16
CA TRP A 17 -18.62 22.66 -1.43
C TRP A 17 -18.32 23.98 -2.18
N LEU A 18 -17.27 24.68 -1.77
CA LEU A 18 -16.86 25.92 -2.45
C LEU A 18 -16.50 25.67 -3.90
N MET A 19 -15.81 24.57 -4.16
CA MET A 19 -15.46 24.10 -5.48
C MET A 19 -16.69 23.76 -6.34
N ALA A 20 -17.64 23.00 -5.81
CA ALA A 20 -18.90 22.70 -6.48
C ALA A 20 -19.66 23.98 -6.83
N LEU A 21 -19.65 24.97 -5.91
CA LEU A 21 -20.23 26.29 -6.12
C LEU A 21 -19.54 27.04 -7.27
N CYS A 22 -18.21 27.06 -7.33
CA CYS A 22 -17.47 27.71 -8.41
C CYS A 22 -17.76 27.08 -9.78
N MET A 23 -17.84 25.73 -9.85
CA MET A 23 -18.18 25.03 -11.08
C MET A 23 -19.64 25.31 -11.53
N ALA A 24 -20.58 25.28 -10.59
CA ALA A 24 -21.97 25.64 -10.85
C ALA A 24 -22.09 27.09 -11.29
N ALA A 25 -21.37 28.01 -10.65
CA ALA A 25 -21.36 29.43 -11.01
C ALA A 25 -20.81 29.66 -12.44
N SER A 26 -19.78 28.89 -12.86
CA SER A 26 -19.27 28.91 -14.23
C SER A 26 -20.38 28.54 -15.25
N ALA A 27 -21.15 27.49 -14.97
CA ALA A 27 -22.26 27.10 -15.85
C ALA A 27 -23.39 28.15 -15.86
N VAL A 28 -23.76 28.65 -14.66
CA VAL A 28 -24.83 29.67 -14.53
C VAL A 28 -24.46 30.97 -15.27
N THR A 29 -23.23 31.45 -15.16
CA THR A 29 -22.80 32.65 -15.86
C THR A 29 -22.92 32.51 -17.36
N ARG A 30 -22.63 31.33 -17.92
CA ARG A 30 -22.78 31.04 -19.36
C ARG A 30 -24.23 30.93 -19.83
N ILE A 31 -25.11 30.50 -18.94
CA ILE A 31 -26.56 30.43 -19.25
C ILE A 31 -27.18 31.82 -19.18
N VAL A 32 -26.87 32.58 -18.12
CA VAL A 32 -27.50 33.87 -17.85
C VAL A 32 -26.93 34.99 -18.77
N PHE A 33 -25.66 34.88 -19.11
CA PHE A 33 -24.96 35.84 -19.96
C PHE A 33 -24.36 35.16 -21.21
N PRO A 34 -25.21 34.78 -22.17
CA PRO A 34 -24.77 34.07 -23.37
C PRO A 34 -23.77 34.87 -24.25
N ASP A 35 -23.74 36.18 -24.08
CA ASP A 35 -22.81 37.10 -24.79
C ASP A 35 -21.39 37.10 -24.19
N LEU A 36 -21.22 36.56 -22.98
CA LEU A 36 -19.90 36.32 -22.37
C LEU A 36 -19.24 35.07 -22.97
N LYS A 37 -19.05 35.08 -24.27
CA LYS A 37 -18.31 34.03 -25.00
C LYS A 37 -16.89 34.46 -25.20
N GLY A 38 -15.94 33.54 -24.94
CA GLY A 38 -14.54 33.77 -25.28
C GLY A 38 -14.35 33.87 -26.80
N PRO A 39 -13.29 34.54 -27.28
CA PRO A 39 -13.01 34.64 -28.69
C PRO A 39 -12.83 33.24 -29.30
N GLY A 40 -13.62 32.92 -30.34
CA GLY A 40 -13.59 31.62 -31.02
C GLY A 40 -14.49 30.51 -30.48
N GLU A 41 -15.29 30.76 -29.43
CA GLU A 41 -16.20 29.75 -28.87
C GLU A 41 -17.42 29.50 -29.79
N SER A 42 -17.43 28.33 -30.44
CA SER A 42 -18.68 27.72 -30.88
C SER A 42 -19.49 27.25 -29.68
N SER A 43 -20.82 27.37 -29.72
CA SER A 43 -21.73 26.95 -28.66
C SER A 43 -21.67 25.41 -28.44
N ASN A 44 -20.65 24.97 -27.68
CA ASN A 44 -20.52 23.56 -27.34
C ASN A 44 -21.17 23.31 -25.98
N LEU A 45 -22.45 22.89 -25.99
CA LEU A 45 -23.25 22.59 -24.82
C LEU A 45 -22.52 21.66 -23.83
N TRP A 46 -21.71 20.73 -24.32
CA TRP A 46 -21.01 19.77 -23.49
C TRP A 46 -19.93 20.40 -22.62
N SER A 47 -19.02 21.14 -23.23
CA SER A 47 -17.87 21.68 -22.50
C SER A 47 -18.24 22.86 -21.63
N GLN A 48 -19.22 23.66 -22.06
CA GLN A 48 -19.53 24.94 -21.40
C GLN A 48 -20.60 24.84 -20.32
N ILE A 49 -21.52 23.90 -20.41
CA ILE A 49 -22.67 23.78 -19.51
C ILE A 49 -22.71 22.42 -18.83
N LEU A 50 -22.76 21.34 -19.61
CA LEU A 50 -22.98 20.01 -19.03
C LEU A 50 -21.80 19.50 -18.21
N LEU A 51 -20.57 19.77 -18.64
CA LEU A 51 -19.39 19.34 -17.91
C LEU A 51 -19.26 20.06 -16.55
N PRO A 52 -19.36 21.39 -16.42
CA PRO A 52 -19.36 22.10 -15.15
C PRO A 52 -20.51 21.65 -14.20
N ILE A 53 -21.72 21.48 -14.74
CA ILE A 53 -22.86 20.99 -13.94
C ILE A 53 -22.61 19.57 -13.46
N GLY A 54 -22.19 18.67 -14.35
CA GLY A 54 -21.88 17.28 -14.01
C GLY A 54 -20.78 17.19 -12.94
N ALA A 55 -19.76 18.05 -13.05
CA ALA A 55 -18.72 18.17 -12.06
C ALA A 55 -19.25 18.64 -10.70
N ALA A 56 -20.01 19.70 -10.68
CA ALA A 56 -20.60 20.24 -9.45
C ALA A 56 -21.47 19.19 -8.74
N LEU A 57 -22.30 18.46 -9.49
CA LEU A 57 -23.15 17.38 -8.96
C LEU A 57 -22.31 16.23 -8.41
N LEU A 58 -21.30 15.79 -9.15
CA LEU A 58 -20.41 14.71 -8.73
C LEU A 58 -19.66 15.05 -7.43
N TYR A 59 -19.13 16.27 -7.34
CA TYR A 59 -18.44 16.69 -6.11
C TYR A 59 -19.38 16.91 -4.94
N THR A 60 -20.58 17.38 -5.20
CA THR A 60 -21.63 17.45 -4.17
C THR A 60 -21.92 16.03 -3.64
N PHE A 61 -22.07 15.06 -4.54
CA PHE A 61 -22.27 13.66 -4.17
C PHE A 61 -21.09 13.11 -3.35
N ILE A 62 -19.85 13.34 -3.79
CA ILE A 62 -18.64 12.91 -3.05
C ILE A 62 -18.57 13.59 -1.67
N ALA A 63 -18.93 14.87 -1.56
CA ALA A 63 -18.95 15.58 -0.28
C ALA A 63 -19.98 15.01 0.69
N LEU A 64 -21.15 14.60 0.19
CA LEU A 64 -22.20 14.02 1.01
C LEU A 64 -21.88 12.62 1.53
N PHE A 65 -21.21 11.81 0.73
CA PHE A 65 -20.95 10.40 1.03
C PHE A 65 -19.53 10.11 1.53
N ASP A 66 -18.68 11.10 1.74
CA ASP A 66 -17.30 11.03 2.26
C ASP A 66 -16.64 9.63 2.13
N GLY A 67 -16.60 9.12 0.89
CA GLY A 67 -16.03 7.82 0.60
C GLY A 67 -14.50 7.85 0.75
N GLU A 68 -13.93 6.83 1.37
CA GLU A 68 -12.47 6.69 1.60
C GLU A 68 -11.64 6.51 0.32
N GLU A 69 -12.26 6.35 -0.84
CA GLU A 69 -11.58 6.06 -2.08
C GLU A 69 -10.90 7.31 -2.69
N ARG A 70 -9.64 7.49 -2.33
CA ARG A 70 -8.76 8.58 -2.80
C ARG A 70 -8.68 8.66 -4.33
N PHE A 71 -8.78 7.54 -5.02
CA PHE A 71 -8.69 7.47 -6.48
C PHE A 71 -9.77 8.32 -7.16
N TYR A 72 -11.02 8.23 -6.71
CA TYR A 72 -12.11 9.03 -7.29
C TYR A 72 -11.98 10.51 -6.97
N LYS A 73 -11.46 10.86 -5.79
CA LYS A 73 -11.27 12.25 -5.37
C LYS A 73 -10.18 12.98 -6.16
N THR A 74 -9.26 12.24 -6.76
CA THR A 74 -8.12 12.77 -7.52
C THR A 74 -8.22 12.58 -9.03
N ALA A 75 -8.58 11.38 -9.44
CA ALA A 75 -8.65 11.07 -10.86
C ALA A 75 -9.72 11.91 -11.57
N ILE A 76 -10.88 12.11 -10.94
CA ILE A 76 -11.99 12.85 -11.53
C ILE A 76 -11.65 14.32 -11.81
N PRO A 77 -11.12 15.12 -10.85
CA PRO A 77 -10.73 16.51 -11.14
C PRO A 77 -9.74 16.62 -12.27
N VAL A 78 -8.81 15.72 -12.31
CA VAL A 78 -7.75 15.72 -13.31
C VAL A 78 -8.28 15.32 -14.68
N TRP A 79 -9.14 14.32 -14.77
CA TRP A 79 -9.86 13.99 -15.99
C TRP A 79 -10.71 15.14 -16.49
N MET A 80 -11.39 15.83 -15.59
CA MET A 80 -12.19 16.98 -15.93
C MET A 80 -11.35 18.13 -16.45
N MET A 81 -10.21 18.41 -15.81
CA MET A 81 -9.29 19.42 -16.26
C MET A 81 -8.72 19.09 -17.66
N ALA A 82 -8.40 17.82 -17.91
CA ALA A 82 -7.92 17.36 -19.21
C ALA A 82 -9.01 17.48 -20.29
N ILE A 83 -10.24 17.04 -19.99
CA ILE A 83 -11.38 17.14 -20.92
C ILE A 83 -11.74 18.59 -21.18
N TYR A 84 -11.83 19.41 -20.15
CA TYR A 84 -12.10 20.85 -20.29
C TYR A 84 -11.02 21.55 -21.12
N GLY A 85 -9.73 21.30 -20.81
CA GLY A 85 -8.62 21.82 -21.57
C GLY A 85 -8.62 21.38 -23.02
N PHE A 86 -8.97 20.10 -23.31
CA PHE A 86 -9.07 19.58 -24.66
C PHE A 86 -10.18 20.30 -25.48
N PHE A 87 -11.38 20.44 -24.91
CA PHE A 87 -12.48 21.13 -25.58
C PHE A 87 -12.18 22.62 -25.76
N TRP A 88 -11.56 23.24 -24.76
CA TRP A 88 -11.19 24.63 -24.80
C TRP A 88 -10.15 24.93 -25.88
N ILE A 89 -9.14 24.07 -26.05
CA ILE A 89 -8.11 24.18 -27.07
C ILE A 89 -8.68 23.92 -28.47
N ARG A 90 -9.56 22.93 -28.59
CA ARG A 90 -10.21 22.63 -29.88
C ARG A 90 -11.08 23.79 -30.37
N SER A 91 -11.62 24.59 -29.49
CA SER A 91 -12.43 25.75 -29.85
C SER A 91 -11.61 26.96 -30.25
N ASN A 92 -10.32 27.06 -29.85
CA ASN A 92 -9.47 28.25 -30.02
C ASN A 92 -8.19 27.96 -30.83
N VAL A 93 -8.27 27.15 -31.87
CA VAL A 93 -7.13 26.53 -32.57
C VAL A 93 -6.11 27.56 -33.08
N GLU A 94 -4.99 27.68 -32.38
CA GLU A 94 -3.71 28.10 -32.93
C GLU A 94 -2.63 27.05 -32.57
N SER A 95 -1.66 26.85 -33.46
CA SER A 95 -0.65 25.78 -33.40
C SER A 95 0.19 25.77 -32.14
N GLU A 96 0.33 26.90 -31.46
CA GLU A 96 1.05 27.02 -30.17
C GLU A 96 0.34 26.35 -29.01
N MET A 97 -0.95 26.08 -29.12
CA MET A 97 -1.76 25.48 -28.08
C MET A 97 -1.52 23.99 -27.88
N MET A 98 -0.94 23.28 -28.86
CA MET A 98 -0.54 21.88 -28.72
C MET A 98 0.56 21.70 -27.66
N ILE A 99 1.43 22.71 -27.50
CA ILE A 99 2.45 22.70 -26.45
C ILE A 99 1.79 22.77 -25.05
N TYR A 100 0.77 23.60 -24.91
CA TYR A 100 0.01 23.70 -23.65
C TYR A 100 -0.77 22.43 -23.33
N LEU A 101 -1.31 21.72 -24.35
CA LEU A 101 -1.95 20.40 -24.17
C LEU A 101 -0.95 19.37 -23.65
N PHE A 102 0.23 19.35 -24.23
CA PHE A 102 1.29 18.44 -23.80
C PHE A 102 1.75 18.77 -22.37
N LEU A 103 1.91 20.04 -22.04
CA LEU A 103 2.24 20.48 -20.69
C LEU A 103 1.10 20.17 -19.71
N LEU A 104 -0.16 20.34 -20.11
CA LEU A 104 -1.32 19.96 -19.30
C LEU A 104 -1.35 18.45 -19.05
N ALA A 105 -1.06 17.63 -20.07
CA ALA A 105 -0.96 16.18 -19.92
C ALA A 105 0.20 15.76 -19.02
N LEU A 106 1.36 16.40 -19.14
CA LEU A 106 2.51 16.19 -18.24
C LEU A 106 2.16 16.55 -16.79
N CYS A 107 1.45 17.65 -16.59
CA CYS A 107 1.00 18.06 -15.27
C CYS A 107 -0.06 17.13 -14.70
N PHE A 108 -0.90 16.57 -15.57
CA PHE A 108 -1.84 15.53 -15.21
C PHE A 108 -1.11 14.29 -14.67
N VAL A 109 -0.11 13.81 -15.39
CA VAL A 109 0.72 12.67 -14.96
C VAL A 109 1.46 13.01 -13.66
N ALA A 110 2.06 14.18 -13.58
CA ALA A 110 2.76 14.65 -12.39
C ALA A 110 1.81 14.80 -11.19
N PHE A 111 0.60 15.27 -11.40
CA PHE A 111 -0.42 15.39 -10.37
C PHE A 111 -0.92 14.01 -9.87
N LEU A 112 -1.23 13.08 -10.77
CA LEU A 112 -1.54 11.70 -10.40
C LEU A 112 -0.40 11.07 -9.59
N TYR A 113 0.83 11.31 -10.00
CA TYR A 113 2.01 10.82 -9.33
C TYR A 113 2.22 11.47 -7.95
N THR A 114 1.90 12.76 -7.80
CA THR A 114 2.03 13.50 -6.53
C THR A 114 0.85 13.29 -5.59
N ASP A 115 -0.30 12.87 -6.06
CA ASP A 115 -1.44 12.56 -5.20
C ASP A 115 -1.24 11.29 -4.37
N ILE A 116 -0.41 10.37 -4.86
CA ILE A 116 0.08 9.23 -4.08
C ILE A 116 0.89 9.71 -2.85
N SER A 117 1.34 10.94 -2.83
CA SER A 117 2.32 11.53 -1.91
C SER A 117 1.79 12.69 -1.06
N SER A 118 0.53 12.73 -0.74
CA SER A 118 -0.05 13.87 0.00
C SER A 118 0.47 13.98 1.44
N GLY A 119 0.97 15.13 1.84
CA GLY A 119 1.07 15.50 3.25
C GLY A 119 2.36 16.14 3.73
N ARG A 120 3.49 16.08 3.01
CA ARG A 120 4.71 16.78 3.43
C ARG A 120 5.08 17.91 2.50
N TRP A 121 5.53 19.02 3.11
CA TRP A 121 5.77 20.30 2.48
C TRP A 121 6.47 20.28 1.11
N PRO A 122 7.60 19.58 0.87
CA PRO A 122 8.25 19.66 -0.44
C PRO A 122 7.42 19.06 -1.57
N SER A 123 6.73 17.94 -1.31
CA SER A 123 5.92 17.25 -2.33
C SER A 123 4.60 17.98 -2.63
N ALA A 124 4.01 18.64 -1.64
CA ALA A 124 2.83 19.47 -1.85
C ALA A 124 3.11 20.66 -2.78
N VAL A 125 4.26 21.32 -2.60
CA VAL A 125 4.70 22.43 -3.46
C VAL A 125 4.93 21.96 -4.89
N TRP A 126 5.68 20.86 -5.08
CA TRP A 126 5.98 20.33 -6.42
C TRP A 126 4.73 19.83 -7.16
N GLY A 127 3.73 19.34 -6.45
CA GLY A 127 2.46 18.93 -7.05
C GLY A 127 1.52 20.10 -7.33
N LEU A 128 1.58 21.20 -6.57
CA LEU A 128 0.78 22.40 -6.80
C LEU A 128 1.32 23.27 -7.93
N VAL A 129 2.65 23.33 -8.10
CA VAL A 129 3.29 24.15 -9.12
C VAL A 129 2.74 23.86 -10.53
N PRO A 130 2.73 22.62 -11.05
CA PRO A 130 2.17 22.37 -12.37
C PRO A 130 0.67 22.61 -12.46
N VAL A 131 -0.10 22.26 -11.41
CA VAL A 131 -1.55 22.42 -11.37
C VAL A 131 -1.96 23.90 -11.31
N THR A 132 -1.12 24.78 -10.77
CA THR A 132 -1.38 26.21 -10.69
C THR A 132 -0.77 26.99 -11.87
N LEU A 133 0.43 26.65 -12.30
CA LEU A 133 1.15 27.44 -13.32
C LEU A 133 0.49 27.33 -14.71
N ILE A 134 -0.11 26.18 -15.05
CA ILE A 134 -0.74 26.03 -16.37
C ILE A 134 -2.06 26.78 -16.47
N PRO A 135 -3.03 26.62 -15.57
CA PRO A 135 -4.21 27.47 -15.57
C PRO A 135 -3.86 28.96 -15.47
N LEU A 136 -2.84 29.31 -14.68
CA LEU A 136 -2.36 30.69 -14.58
C LEU A 136 -1.73 31.18 -15.90
N GLY A 137 -0.99 30.33 -16.59
CA GLY A 137 -0.43 30.62 -17.93
C GLY A 137 -1.55 30.84 -18.95
N PHE A 138 -2.60 30.07 -18.94
CA PHE A 138 -3.78 30.28 -19.76
C PHE A 138 -4.50 31.56 -19.40
N LEU A 139 -4.74 31.82 -18.12
CA LEU A 139 -5.35 33.09 -17.67
C LEU A 139 -4.53 34.30 -18.09
N THR A 140 -3.20 34.25 -17.96
CA THR A 140 -2.32 35.37 -18.36
C THR A 140 -2.28 35.56 -19.86
N PHE A 141 -2.29 34.52 -20.67
CA PHE A 141 -2.36 34.62 -22.14
C PHE A 141 -3.63 35.32 -22.59
N PHE A 142 -4.77 34.90 -22.06
CA PHE A 142 -6.03 35.55 -22.37
C PHE A 142 -6.14 36.94 -21.79
N TYR A 143 -5.74 37.13 -20.55
CA TYR A 143 -5.72 38.45 -19.93
C TYR A 143 -4.89 39.45 -20.74
N ARG A 144 -3.79 39.00 -21.33
CA ARG A 144 -2.98 39.78 -22.26
C ARG A 144 -3.73 40.18 -23.53
N GLN A 145 -4.48 39.25 -24.13
CA GLN A 145 -5.32 39.57 -25.29
C GLN A 145 -6.42 40.57 -24.94
N CYS A 146 -7.09 40.39 -23.78
CA CYS A 146 -8.13 41.32 -23.32
C CYS A 146 -7.57 42.71 -22.97
N LEU A 147 -6.43 42.76 -22.28
CA LEU A 147 -5.78 44.02 -21.92
C LEU A 147 -5.31 44.85 -23.15
N PHE A 148 -4.87 44.18 -24.18
CA PHE A 148 -4.39 44.85 -25.43
C PHE A 148 -5.50 45.01 -26.47
N GLY A 149 -6.67 44.38 -26.30
CA GLY A 149 -7.82 44.47 -27.18
C GLY A 149 -8.86 45.55 -26.81
N GLY A 150 -8.81 46.10 -25.62
CA GLY A 150 -9.49 47.35 -25.25
C GLY A 150 -10.98 47.30 -24.96
N ASP A 151 -11.65 46.15 -24.85
CA ASP A 151 -13.09 46.09 -24.59
C ASP A 151 -13.43 45.43 -23.24
N ALA A 152 -14.12 46.16 -22.35
CA ALA A 152 -14.54 45.70 -21.03
C ALA A 152 -15.44 44.45 -21.11
N ALA A 153 -16.23 44.31 -22.19
CA ALA A 153 -17.07 43.14 -22.42
C ALA A 153 -16.23 41.88 -22.67
N GLN A 154 -15.06 42.00 -23.32
CA GLN A 154 -14.14 40.89 -23.51
C GLN A 154 -13.50 40.45 -22.18
N MET A 155 -13.23 41.35 -21.23
CA MET A 155 -12.72 40.99 -19.91
C MET A 155 -13.73 40.13 -19.11
N LEU A 156 -15.02 40.42 -19.22
CA LEU A 156 -16.06 39.63 -18.54
C LEU A 156 -16.27 38.26 -19.19
N SER A 157 -15.86 38.04 -20.43
CA SER A 157 -15.96 36.76 -21.11
C SER A 157 -15.10 35.66 -20.48
N PHE A 158 -14.11 36.03 -19.68
CA PHE A 158 -13.28 35.08 -18.89
C PHE A 158 -13.92 34.57 -17.62
N LEU A 159 -14.93 35.24 -17.11
CA LEU A 159 -15.47 34.94 -15.78
C LEU A 159 -15.88 33.45 -15.65
N PRO A 160 -16.57 32.85 -16.61
CA PRO A 160 -16.91 31.43 -16.56
C PRO A 160 -15.71 30.52 -16.49
N ASP A 161 -14.67 30.79 -17.30
CA ASP A 161 -13.45 29.97 -17.37
C ASP A 161 -12.61 30.13 -16.13
N ALA A 162 -12.48 31.36 -15.62
CA ALA A 162 -11.80 31.65 -14.37
C ALA A 162 -12.48 30.94 -13.18
N LEU A 163 -13.79 30.91 -13.12
CA LEU A 163 -14.56 30.20 -12.10
C LEU A 163 -14.37 28.70 -12.22
N MET A 164 -14.35 28.13 -13.44
CA MET A 164 -14.12 26.73 -13.65
C MET A 164 -12.70 26.32 -13.24
N ILE A 165 -11.68 27.09 -13.63
CA ILE A 165 -10.28 26.87 -13.25
C ILE A 165 -10.12 26.98 -11.73
N LEU A 166 -10.71 27.99 -11.11
CA LEU A 166 -10.69 28.15 -9.66
C LEU A 166 -11.35 26.95 -8.96
N GLY A 167 -12.48 26.45 -9.48
CA GLY A 167 -13.13 25.25 -8.97
C GLY A 167 -12.21 24.04 -9.02
N ILE A 168 -11.54 23.81 -10.15
CA ILE A 168 -10.59 22.71 -10.32
C ILE A 168 -9.39 22.84 -9.37
N LEU A 169 -8.84 24.03 -9.20
CA LEU A 169 -7.77 24.30 -8.26
C LEU A 169 -8.19 24.02 -6.81
N LEU A 170 -9.37 24.44 -6.43
CA LEU A 170 -9.92 24.14 -5.10
C LEU A 170 -10.13 22.66 -4.86
N VAL A 171 -10.48 21.88 -5.90
CA VAL A 171 -10.47 20.40 -5.83
C VAL A 171 -9.10 19.89 -5.45
N CYS A 172 -8.08 20.33 -6.18
CA CYS A 172 -6.71 19.89 -5.95
C CYS A 172 -6.25 20.21 -4.52
N PHE A 173 -6.66 21.35 -3.99
CA PHE A 173 -6.43 21.72 -2.60
C PHE A 173 -7.22 20.85 -1.61
N ALA A 174 -8.50 20.64 -1.85
CA ALA A 174 -9.37 19.86 -0.97
C ALA A 174 -8.89 18.41 -0.82
N VAL A 175 -8.39 17.82 -1.91
CA VAL A 175 -7.84 16.47 -1.92
C VAL A 175 -6.57 16.34 -1.08
N ARG A 176 -5.84 17.43 -0.85
CA ARG A 176 -4.57 17.44 -0.10
C ARG A 176 -4.71 17.80 1.38
N ILE A 177 -5.90 18.19 1.82
CA ILE A 177 -6.16 18.49 3.23
C ILE A 177 -6.57 17.21 3.93
N HIS A 178 -5.77 16.79 4.90
CA HIS A 178 -5.99 15.58 5.68
C HIS A 178 -6.24 15.91 7.16
N PRO A 179 -7.04 15.10 7.87
CA PRO A 179 -7.19 15.25 9.31
C PRO A 179 -5.85 15.06 10.04
N ALA A 180 -5.62 15.85 11.08
CA ALA A 180 -4.43 15.68 11.89
C ALA A 180 -4.46 14.33 12.61
N GLY A 181 -3.34 13.60 12.57
CA GLY A 181 -3.17 12.31 13.28
C GLY A 181 -3.40 11.05 12.45
N GLU A 182 -3.87 11.15 11.20
CA GLU A 182 -3.90 10.00 10.29
C GLU A 182 -2.62 9.93 9.46
N TYR A 183 -2.10 8.69 9.26
CA TYR A 183 -1.03 8.48 8.30
C TYR A 183 -1.55 8.75 6.88
N HIS A 184 -0.83 9.61 6.17
CA HIS A 184 -1.14 9.92 4.77
C HIS A 184 0.03 9.52 3.89
N PRO A 185 -0.20 8.77 2.80
CA PRO A 185 0.85 8.45 1.86
C PRO A 185 1.50 9.72 1.34
N THR A 186 2.83 9.74 1.38
CA THR A 186 3.66 10.83 0.85
C THR A 186 4.28 10.41 -0.47
N TRP A 187 4.88 11.34 -1.21
CA TRP A 187 5.54 10.98 -2.46
C TRP A 187 6.56 9.86 -2.27
N GLY A 188 6.47 8.82 -3.11
CA GLY A 188 7.33 7.67 -3.10
C GLY A 188 6.90 6.57 -2.13
N ASP A 189 5.78 6.74 -1.43
CA ASP A 189 5.17 5.65 -0.70
C ASP A 189 4.44 4.71 -1.67
N ARG A 190 4.31 3.45 -1.25
CA ARG A 190 3.70 2.37 -2.01
C ARG A 190 2.33 2.01 -1.45
N PRO A 191 1.47 1.33 -2.23
CA PRO A 191 0.19 0.82 -1.71
C PRO A 191 0.37 -0.18 -0.54
N ASP A 192 1.53 -0.84 -0.47
CA ASP A 192 1.88 -1.87 0.50
C ASP A 192 2.89 -1.41 1.56
N GLY A 193 3.29 -0.12 1.59
CA GLY A 193 4.19 0.37 2.63
C GLY A 193 4.64 1.82 2.51
N ARG A 194 5.01 2.39 3.64
CA ARG A 194 5.55 3.74 3.79
C ARG A 194 7.06 3.74 3.57
N ARG A 195 7.56 4.63 2.70
CA ARG A 195 9.00 4.80 2.50
C ARG A 195 9.65 5.37 3.76
N LEU A 196 10.76 4.75 4.19
CA LEU A 196 11.59 5.27 5.27
C LEU A 196 12.54 6.34 4.74
N ARG A 197 12.56 7.50 5.39
CA ARG A 197 13.33 8.67 4.96
C ARG A 197 14.43 9.06 5.94
N SER A 198 14.32 8.59 7.21
CA SER A 198 15.26 8.89 8.29
C SER A 198 16.30 7.79 8.55
N LEU A 199 16.49 6.89 7.57
CA LEU A 199 17.55 5.88 7.63
C LEU A 199 18.93 6.53 7.66
N ASN A 200 19.87 5.89 8.37
CA ASN A 200 21.26 6.34 8.35
C ASN A 200 21.86 6.18 6.93
N PRO A 201 22.96 6.90 6.61
CA PRO A 201 23.52 6.88 5.26
C PRO A 201 23.94 5.48 4.77
N MET A 202 24.46 4.61 5.67
CA MET A 202 24.85 3.25 5.29
C MET A 202 23.66 2.41 4.89
N ASP A 203 22.55 2.48 5.64
CA ASP A 203 21.32 1.76 5.33
C ASP A 203 20.68 2.26 4.04
N GLN A 204 20.85 3.56 3.71
CA GLN A 204 20.41 4.10 2.43
C GLN A 204 21.26 3.63 1.25
N MET A 205 22.56 3.40 1.46
CA MET A 205 23.49 2.93 0.42
C MET A 205 23.46 1.42 0.22
N SER A 206 23.20 0.66 1.27
CA SER A 206 23.19 -0.81 1.29
C SER A 206 22.40 -1.44 0.12
N PRO A 207 21.19 -0.96 -0.25
CA PRO A 207 20.44 -1.49 -1.39
C PRO A 207 21.10 -1.30 -2.76
N TYR A 208 22.04 -0.38 -2.89
CA TYR A 208 22.77 -0.14 -4.14
C TYR A 208 24.03 -0.99 -4.23
N ILE A 209 24.60 -1.38 -3.09
CA ILE A 209 25.76 -2.25 -2.99
C ILE A 209 25.34 -3.71 -3.12
N MET A 210 24.35 -4.12 -2.34
CA MET A 210 23.77 -5.46 -2.38
C MET A 210 22.53 -5.45 -3.28
N VAL A 211 22.72 -5.66 -4.56
CA VAL A 211 21.63 -5.52 -5.56
C VAL A 211 20.65 -6.70 -5.49
N ASN A 212 21.18 -7.91 -5.34
CA ASN A 212 20.42 -9.15 -5.37
C ASN A 212 20.12 -9.63 -3.94
N ARG A 213 19.01 -10.38 -3.78
CA ARG A 213 18.62 -10.92 -2.47
C ARG A 213 19.57 -12.02 -1.99
N ASN A 214 20.18 -12.75 -2.90
CA ASN A 214 21.18 -13.76 -2.51
C ASN A 214 22.43 -13.15 -1.90
N GLU A 215 22.88 -11.98 -2.37
CA GLU A 215 24.02 -11.26 -1.83
C GLU A 215 23.72 -10.66 -0.45
N SER A 216 22.45 -10.32 -0.20
CA SER A 216 21.99 -9.67 1.03
C SER A 216 21.37 -10.64 2.03
N SER A 217 21.46 -11.94 1.79
CA SER A 217 20.82 -12.94 2.64
C SER A 217 21.68 -13.29 3.84
N ASN A 218 21.22 -12.96 5.04
CA ASN A 218 21.73 -13.48 6.28
C ASN A 218 21.02 -14.78 6.66
N LEU A 219 21.80 -15.81 6.97
CA LEU A 219 21.32 -17.13 7.37
C LEU A 219 21.41 -17.25 8.91
N PHE A 220 20.27 -17.46 9.54
CA PHE A 220 20.18 -17.63 10.99
C PHE A 220 19.57 -18.99 11.34
N GLU A 221 20.18 -19.70 12.28
CA GLU A 221 19.61 -20.94 12.81
C GLU A 221 19.70 -20.98 14.34
N ASP A 222 18.73 -21.64 14.95
CA ASP A 222 18.72 -21.88 16.39
C ASP A 222 17.84 -23.09 16.75
N SER A 223 18.10 -23.65 17.91
CA SER A 223 17.28 -24.69 18.54
C SER A 223 16.46 -24.09 19.66
N LEU A 224 15.15 -24.03 19.50
CA LEU A 224 14.24 -23.42 20.45
C LEU A 224 13.75 -24.48 21.47
N ASP A 225 13.95 -24.24 22.75
CA ASP A 225 13.27 -24.99 23.82
C ASP A 225 11.78 -24.62 23.82
N ILE A 226 10.96 -25.54 23.37
CA ILE A 226 9.50 -25.37 23.29
C ILE A 226 8.75 -26.07 24.42
N THR A 227 9.42 -26.46 25.50
CA THR A 227 8.82 -27.22 26.59
C THR A 227 7.64 -26.45 27.22
N ALA A 228 7.81 -25.15 27.45
CA ALA A 228 6.74 -24.26 27.94
C ALA A 228 5.63 -24.09 26.88
N ALA A 229 6.03 -23.82 25.64
CA ALA A 229 5.10 -23.66 24.51
C ALA A 229 4.25 -24.93 24.28
N ASP A 230 4.82 -26.12 24.45
CA ASP A 230 4.09 -27.38 24.29
C ASP A 230 3.05 -27.59 25.43
N ARG A 231 3.33 -27.11 26.66
CA ARG A 231 2.35 -27.06 27.74
C ARG A 231 1.23 -26.07 27.45
N TYR A 232 1.59 -24.88 26.99
CA TYR A 232 0.65 -23.86 26.60
C TYR A 232 -0.29 -24.31 25.47
N ILE A 233 0.25 -24.98 24.43
CA ILE A 233 -0.57 -25.57 23.36
C ILE A 233 -1.61 -26.55 23.91
N ARG A 234 -1.22 -27.42 24.83
CA ARG A 234 -2.17 -28.37 25.44
C ARG A 234 -3.26 -27.67 26.26
N GLN A 235 -2.91 -26.60 26.95
CA GLN A 235 -3.86 -25.76 27.66
C GLN A 235 -4.85 -25.11 26.71
N LYS A 236 -4.38 -24.44 25.65
CA LYS A 236 -5.23 -23.76 24.65
C LYS A 236 -6.19 -24.72 23.94
N ARG A 237 -5.75 -25.96 23.70
CA ARG A 237 -6.63 -26.99 23.15
C ARG A 237 -7.76 -27.37 24.10
N LYS A 238 -7.50 -27.43 25.42
CA LYS A 238 -8.54 -27.65 26.43
C LYS A 238 -9.50 -26.46 26.54
N GLU A 239 -9.04 -25.25 26.26
CA GLU A 239 -9.84 -24.02 26.23
C GLU A 239 -10.70 -23.89 24.95
N GLY A 240 -10.67 -24.87 24.04
CA GLY A 240 -11.51 -24.93 22.85
C GLY A 240 -10.80 -24.59 21.51
N LEU A 241 -9.50 -24.23 21.51
CA LEU A 241 -8.73 -24.04 20.29
C LEU A 241 -8.17 -25.38 19.78
N THR A 242 -9.03 -26.24 19.26
CA THR A 242 -8.76 -27.67 19.00
C THR A 242 -7.54 -27.91 18.09
N ASN A 243 -7.34 -27.09 17.05
CA ASN A 243 -6.24 -27.21 16.10
C ASN A 243 -5.02 -26.32 16.46
N PHE A 244 -5.02 -25.71 17.65
CA PHE A 244 -3.91 -24.87 18.08
C PHE A 244 -2.61 -25.67 18.16
N GLY A 245 -1.56 -25.21 17.50
CA GLY A 245 -0.29 -25.91 17.37
C GLY A 245 0.94 -25.02 17.43
N ILE A 246 2.10 -25.63 17.24
CA ILE A 246 3.38 -24.92 17.36
C ILE A 246 3.50 -23.78 16.33
N THR A 247 2.96 -23.93 15.11
CA THR A 247 2.94 -22.86 14.10
C THR A 247 2.27 -21.60 14.63
N HIS A 248 1.14 -21.75 15.33
CA HIS A 248 0.41 -20.61 15.90
C HIS A 248 1.22 -19.90 16.99
N VAL A 249 1.91 -20.67 17.85
CA VAL A 249 2.78 -20.08 18.89
C VAL A 249 3.96 -19.36 18.28
N LEU A 250 4.68 -19.99 17.34
CA LEU A 250 5.83 -19.39 16.69
C LEU A 250 5.44 -18.11 15.93
N LEU A 251 4.32 -18.15 15.23
CA LEU A 251 3.79 -16.98 14.51
C LEU A 251 3.36 -15.87 15.47
N ALA A 252 2.63 -16.20 16.55
CA ALA A 252 2.21 -15.24 17.55
C ALA A 252 3.41 -14.58 18.26
N CYS A 253 4.46 -15.36 18.57
CA CYS A 253 5.71 -14.83 19.10
C CYS A 253 6.41 -13.88 18.11
N TYR A 254 6.39 -14.21 16.81
CA TYR A 254 6.95 -13.34 15.77
C TYR A 254 6.20 -12.02 15.69
N VAL A 255 4.88 -12.08 15.58
CA VAL A 255 3.99 -10.90 15.56
C VAL A 255 4.18 -10.02 16.80
N ARG A 256 4.22 -10.64 18.00
CA ARG A 256 4.47 -9.94 19.25
C ARG A 256 5.86 -9.31 19.30
N SER A 257 6.86 -9.94 18.69
CA SER A 257 8.22 -9.37 18.63
C SER A 257 8.29 -8.13 17.77
N LEU A 258 7.44 -8.02 16.74
CA LEU A 258 7.34 -6.84 15.89
C LEU A 258 6.82 -5.59 16.62
N CYS A 259 6.08 -5.77 17.73
CA CYS A 259 5.67 -4.63 18.57
C CYS A 259 6.87 -3.83 19.09
N ARG A 260 7.99 -4.51 19.35
CA ARG A 260 9.22 -3.91 19.88
C ARG A 260 10.30 -3.71 18.82
N TYR A 261 10.25 -4.52 17.78
CA TYR A 261 11.24 -4.53 16.70
C TYR A 261 10.55 -4.40 15.33
N PRO A 262 9.93 -3.25 15.03
CA PRO A 262 9.16 -3.06 13.80
C PRO A 262 10.01 -3.14 12.53
N GLY A 263 11.34 -3.00 12.63
CA GLY A 263 12.26 -3.10 11.51
C GLY A 263 12.20 -4.42 10.74
N LEU A 264 11.74 -5.53 11.37
CA LEU A 264 11.54 -6.79 10.65
C LEU A 264 10.24 -6.83 9.85
N ASN A 265 9.41 -5.78 9.91
CA ASN A 265 8.25 -5.59 9.03
C ASN A 265 8.56 -4.59 7.88
N ARG A 266 9.84 -4.31 7.66
CA ARG A 266 10.31 -3.52 6.52
C ARG A 266 10.50 -4.41 5.30
N PHE A 267 10.54 -3.80 4.14
CA PHE A 267 10.88 -4.47 2.88
C PHE A 267 11.64 -3.53 1.95
N LEU A 268 12.30 -4.12 0.97
CA LEU A 268 13.02 -3.40 -0.07
C LEU A 268 12.27 -3.46 -1.40
N SER A 269 12.11 -2.33 -2.05
CA SER A 269 11.66 -2.25 -3.44
C SER A 269 12.23 -1.01 -4.11
N GLY A 270 12.64 -1.12 -5.37
CA GLY A 270 13.25 -0.01 -6.10
C GLY A 270 14.48 0.58 -5.39
N GLN A 271 15.28 -0.25 -4.72
CA GLN A 271 16.46 0.16 -3.94
C GLN A 271 16.14 1.15 -2.82
N LYS A 272 14.93 1.09 -2.28
CA LYS A 272 14.47 1.90 -1.15
C LYS A 272 13.83 1.00 -0.12
N VAL A 273 13.99 1.38 1.14
CA VAL A 273 13.41 0.65 2.27
C VAL A 273 12.06 1.25 2.62
N TYR A 274 11.10 0.37 2.84
CA TYR A 274 9.73 0.68 3.21
C TYR A 274 9.35 -0.04 4.49
N SER A 275 8.43 0.53 5.26
CA SER A 275 7.80 -0.11 6.40
C SER A 275 6.34 -0.42 6.08
N ARG A 276 5.87 -1.63 6.42
CA ARG A 276 4.45 -2.00 6.33
C ARG A 276 3.63 -1.45 7.50
N GLY A 277 4.30 -0.84 8.51
CA GLY A 277 3.62 -0.37 9.71
C GLY A 277 2.97 -1.54 10.46
N ASP A 278 1.69 -1.40 10.76
CA ASP A 278 0.92 -2.39 11.54
C ASP A 278 0.39 -3.56 10.69
N ASP A 279 0.55 -3.55 9.36
CA ASP A 279 0.12 -4.65 8.50
C ASP A 279 1.22 -5.71 8.39
N ILE A 280 1.04 -6.83 9.07
CA ILE A 280 1.96 -7.97 9.04
C ILE A 280 1.38 -9.02 8.11
N GLN A 281 1.95 -9.14 6.93
CA GLN A 281 1.50 -10.06 5.90
C GLN A 281 2.25 -11.39 6.00
N TYR A 282 1.59 -12.37 6.57
CA TYR A 282 2.11 -13.73 6.67
C TYR A 282 1.70 -14.59 5.49
N CYS A 283 2.66 -15.21 4.83
CA CYS A 283 2.43 -16.13 3.71
C CYS A 283 2.81 -17.56 4.09
N MET A 284 2.02 -18.53 3.66
CA MET A 284 2.37 -19.94 3.74
C MET A 284 1.76 -20.76 2.61
N THR A 285 2.45 -21.82 2.22
CA THR A 285 1.90 -22.84 1.29
C THR A 285 1.10 -23.88 2.08
N ILE A 286 -0.07 -24.19 1.58
CA ILE A 286 -0.88 -25.31 2.05
C ILE A 286 -1.09 -26.32 0.92
N LYS A 287 -1.03 -27.61 1.24
CA LYS A 287 -1.47 -28.69 0.35
C LYS A 287 -2.90 -29.08 0.69
N LYS A 288 -3.73 -29.25 -0.31
CA LYS A 288 -5.11 -29.75 -0.12
C LYS A 288 -5.13 -31.18 0.40
N GLU A 289 -4.19 -32.00 -0.07
CA GLU A 289 -3.97 -33.38 0.35
C GLU A 289 -2.46 -33.64 0.52
N MET A 290 -2.10 -34.50 1.47
CA MET A 290 -0.71 -34.86 1.72
C MET A 290 -0.24 -35.96 0.72
N ARG A 291 -0.26 -35.62 -0.57
CA ARG A 291 0.23 -36.47 -1.69
C ARG A 291 1.22 -35.66 -2.53
N THR A 292 2.17 -36.35 -3.16
CA THR A 292 3.21 -35.69 -3.99
C THR A 292 2.64 -34.85 -5.12
N ASN A 293 1.55 -35.28 -5.73
CA ASN A 293 0.91 -34.63 -6.87
C ASN A 293 -0.32 -33.77 -6.46
N ALA A 294 -0.54 -33.57 -5.16
CA ALA A 294 -1.63 -32.70 -4.71
C ALA A 294 -1.31 -31.23 -5.04
N PRO A 295 -2.31 -30.47 -5.51
CA PRO A 295 -2.11 -29.06 -5.78
C PRO A 295 -1.76 -28.32 -4.48
N GLU A 296 -0.84 -27.37 -4.61
CA GLU A 296 -0.43 -26.46 -3.56
C GLU A 296 -1.07 -25.11 -3.82
N THR A 297 -1.51 -24.44 -2.78
CA THR A 297 -1.94 -23.07 -2.85
C THR A 297 -1.25 -22.24 -1.79
N VAL A 298 -1.08 -20.95 -2.05
CA VAL A 298 -0.49 -20.03 -1.07
C VAL A 298 -1.61 -19.19 -0.47
N ILE A 299 -1.62 -19.14 0.86
CA ILE A 299 -2.49 -18.24 1.60
C ILE A 299 -1.69 -17.07 2.15
N LYS A 300 -2.31 -15.89 2.17
CA LYS A 300 -1.80 -14.69 2.81
C LYS A 300 -2.74 -14.28 3.93
N VAL A 301 -2.19 -14.03 5.11
CA VAL A 301 -2.94 -13.67 6.32
C VAL A 301 -2.45 -12.31 6.82
N HIS A 302 -3.36 -11.38 7.01
CA HIS A 302 -3.09 -10.06 7.58
C HIS A 302 -3.21 -10.11 9.11
N LEU A 303 -2.09 -9.88 9.78
CA LEU A 303 -1.97 -9.83 11.22
C LEU A 303 -1.59 -8.41 11.65
N THR A 304 -1.86 -8.10 12.90
CA THR A 304 -1.48 -6.82 13.50
C THR A 304 -0.60 -7.04 14.72
N PRO A 305 0.28 -6.09 15.09
CA PRO A 305 1.10 -6.21 16.30
C PRO A 305 0.29 -6.43 17.58
N ARG A 306 -0.99 -6.06 17.60
CA ARG A 306 -1.89 -6.19 18.74
C ARG A 306 -2.60 -7.54 18.83
N ASP A 307 -2.45 -8.40 17.83
CA ASP A 307 -3.10 -9.72 17.80
C ASP A 307 -2.58 -10.61 18.93
N THR A 308 -3.51 -11.24 19.62
CA THR A 308 -3.25 -12.29 20.61
C THR A 308 -3.01 -13.65 19.95
N ALA A 309 -2.53 -14.64 20.69
CA ALA A 309 -2.38 -16.00 20.19
C ALA A 309 -3.71 -16.58 19.67
N ALA A 310 -4.84 -16.22 20.30
CA ALA A 310 -6.17 -16.63 19.87
C ALA A 310 -6.60 -15.92 18.59
N ASP A 311 -6.22 -14.64 18.40
CA ASP A 311 -6.48 -13.89 17.15
C ASP A 311 -5.68 -14.47 15.99
N VAL A 312 -4.40 -14.73 16.19
CA VAL A 312 -3.53 -15.38 15.20
C VAL A 312 -4.11 -16.75 14.81
N TYR A 313 -4.55 -17.55 15.78
CA TYR A 313 -5.20 -18.84 15.52
C TYR A 313 -6.45 -18.66 14.64
N ARG A 314 -7.37 -17.77 15.02
CA ARG A 314 -8.64 -17.57 14.31
C ARG A 314 -8.41 -17.10 12.88
N LYS A 315 -7.53 -16.10 12.68
CA LYS A 315 -7.21 -15.57 11.37
C LYS A 315 -6.54 -16.60 10.45
N LEU A 316 -5.58 -17.37 11.00
CA LEU A 316 -4.90 -18.42 10.25
C LEU A 316 -5.85 -19.57 9.91
N GLN A 317 -6.69 -19.99 10.85
CA GLN A 317 -7.65 -21.08 10.65
C GLN A 317 -8.68 -20.71 9.56
N ALA A 318 -9.22 -19.49 9.60
CA ALA A 318 -10.12 -18.97 8.58
C ALA A 318 -9.47 -19.00 7.19
N ALA A 319 -8.24 -18.48 7.05
CA ALA A 319 -7.53 -18.48 5.78
C ALA A 319 -7.22 -19.91 5.27
N VAL A 320 -6.90 -20.85 6.16
CA VAL A 320 -6.68 -22.25 5.79
C VAL A 320 -7.97 -22.93 5.34
N GLU A 321 -9.09 -22.64 6.01
CA GLU A 321 -10.39 -23.17 5.62
C GLU A 321 -10.86 -22.63 4.28
N ASP A 322 -10.71 -21.33 4.06
CA ASP A 322 -11.04 -20.69 2.79
C ASP A 322 -10.17 -21.21 1.65
N GLY A 323 -8.85 -21.29 1.87
CA GLY A 323 -7.93 -21.86 0.87
C GLY A 323 -8.15 -23.36 0.57
N LYS A 324 -8.78 -24.11 1.48
CA LYS A 324 -9.20 -25.49 1.21
C LYS A 324 -10.52 -25.59 0.49
N LYS A 325 -11.47 -24.66 0.74
CA LYS A 325 -12.79 -24.62 0.10
C LYS A 325 -12.73 -24.13 -1.33
N GLU A 326 -11.84 -23.18 -1.62
CA GLU A 326 -11.63 -22.74 -2.99
C GLU A 326 -11.19 -23.93 -3.83
N SER A 327 -12.08 -24.35 -4.73
CA SER A 327 -11.73 -25.23 -5.87
C SER A 327 -10.52 -24.61 -6.58
N LEU A 328 -9.73 -25.34 -7.37
CA LEU A 328 -8.53 -24.93 -8.16
C LEU A 328 -8.41 -23.46 -8.63
N ASP A 329 -9.25 -22.59 -8.17
CA ASP A 329 -9.54 -21.21 -8.51
C ASP A 329 -9.10 -20.21 -7.42
N SER A 330 -8.00 -20.46 -6.68
CA SER A 330 -7.42 -19.37 -5.90
C SER A 330 -6.97 -18.26 -6.86
N GLY A 331 -7.09 -17.00 -6.45
CA GLY A 331 -6.70 -15.88 -7.32
C GLY A 331 -5.25 -15.99 -7.80
N PHE A 332 -4.37 -16.65 -7.03
CA PHE A 332 -3.01 -16.97 -7.43
C PHE A 332 -2.98 -18.06 -8.51
N ASP A 333 -3.73 -19.16 -8.35
CA ASP A 333 -3.75 -20.28 -9.32
C ASP A 333 -4.39 -19.86 -10.63
N GLN A 334 -5.44 -19.04 -10.60
CA GLN A 334 -6.02 -18.43 -11.81
C GLN A 334 -5.02 -17.52 -12.52
N THR A 335 -4.32 -16.67 -11.77
CA THR A 335 -3.30 -15.78 -12.32
C THR A 335 -2.14 -16.58 -12.90
N ALA A 336 -1.65 -17.60 -12.21
CA ALA A 336 -0.60 -18.51 -12.69
C ALA A 336 -1.06 -19.30 -13.92
N GLY A 337 -2.30 -19.78 -13.93
CA GLY A 337 -2.91 -20.46 -15.08
C GLY A 337 -3.03 -19.56 -16.30
N ALA A 338 -3.44 -18.32 -16.12
CA ALA A 338 -3.46 -17.32 -17.19
C ALA A 338 -2.05 -17.02 -17.74
N PHE A 339 -1.05 -16.91 -16.87
CA PHE A 339 0.35 -16.74 -17.29
C PHE A 339 0.91 -17.96 -18.03
N ALA A 340 0.51 -19.19 -17.66
CA ALA A 340 0.94 -20.41 -18.31
C ALA A 340 0.45 -20.52 -19.77
N MET A 341 -0.62 -19.84 -20.15
CA MET A 341 -1.12 -19.78 -21.53
C MET A 341 -0.34 -18.79 -22.42
N ILE A 342 0.47 -17.93 -21.82
CA ILE A 342 1.24 -16.92 -22.56
C ILE A 342 2.50 -17.55 -23.16
N PRO A 343 2.80 -17.32 -24.48
CA PRO A 343 4.07 -17.77 -25.08
C PRO A 343 5.28 -17.27 -24.29
N GLY A 344 6.30 -18.13 -24.10
CA GLY A 344 7.42 -17.88 -23.19
C GLY A 344 8.15 -16.54 -23.41
N VAL A 345 8.29 -16.09 -24.67
CA VAL A 345 8.91 -14.79 -24.99
C VAL A 345 8.05 -13.64 -24.46
N LEU A 346 6.73 -13.72 -24.66
CA LEU A 346 5.79 -12.72 -24.16
C LEU A 346 5.68 -12.77 -22.63
N LEU A 347 5.69 -13.96 -22.05
CA LEU A 347 5.72 -14.15 -20.59
C LEU A 347 6.97 -13.49 -19.97
N LYS A 348 8.14 -13.64 -20.60
CA LYS A 348 9.36 -12.96 -20.15
C LYS A 348 9.20 -11.44 -20.15
N PHE A 349 8.59 -10.89 -21.19
CA PHE A 349 8.29 -9.45 -21.28
C PHE A 349 7.29 -9.03 -20.18
N VAL A 350 6.22 -9.79 -19.97
CA VAL A 350 5.23 -9.51 -18.92
C VAL A 350 5.88 -9.51 -17.53
N VAL A 351 6.70 -10.52 -17.23
CA VAL A 351 7.43 -10.59 -15.95
C VAL A 351 8.40 -9.41 -15.79
N TRP A 352 9.11 -9.05 -16.87
CA TRP A 352 9.96 -7.87 -16.87
C TRP A 352 9.17 -6.57 -16.60
N LEU A 353 8.01 -6.42 -17.25
CA LEU A 353 7.11 -5.28 -17.03
C LEU A 353 6.61 -5.21 -15.59
N LEU A 354 6.17 -6.34 -15.03
CA LEU A 354 5.73 -6.42 -13.63
C LEU A 354 6.85 -6.05 -12.65
N ARG A 355 8.09 -6.53 -12.89
CA ARG A 355 9.27 -6.14 -12.10
C ARG A 355 9.53 -4.64 -12.18
N THR A 356 9.41 -4.07 -13.38
CA THR A 356 9.62 -2.63 -13.60
C THR A 356 8.53 -1.82 -12.89
N MET A 357 7.27 -2.24 -12.98
CA MET A 357 6.16 -1.61 -12.26
C MET A 357 6.36 -1.71 -10.75
N ASP A 358 6.80 -2.88 -10.24
CA ASP A 358 7.09 -3.07 -8.82
C ASP A 358 8.24 -2.17 -8.35
N TYR A 359 9.30 -2.05 -9.15
CA TYR A 359 10.43 -1.17 -8.87
C TYR A 359 9.99 0.28 -8.63
N PHE A 360 9.04 0.78 -9.41
CA PHE A 360 8.50 2.14 -9.30
C PHE A 360 7.29 2.26 -8.35
N GLY A 361 6.86 1.16 -7.70
CA GLY A 361 5.69 1.16 -6.82
C GLY A 361 4.35 1.30 -7.54
N LEU A 362 4.31 0.93 -8.81
CA LEU A 362 3.13 1.05 -9.69
C LEU A 362 2.30 -0.23 -9.78
N LEU A 363 2.67 -1.30 -9.06
CA LEU A 363 1.87 -2.52 -9.05
C LEU A 363 0.51 -2.25 -8.40
N PRO A 364 -0.59 -2.67 -9.05
CA PRO A 364 -1.93 -2.58 -8.48
C PRO A 364 -2.05 -3.36 -7.17
N LYS A 365 -2.82 -2.83 -6.21
CA LYS A 365 -2.98 -3.43 -4.88
C LYS A 365 -3.44 -4.89 -4.96
N PHE A 366 -4.37 -5.23 -5.88
CA PHE A 366 -4.87 -6.59 -6.01
C PHE A 366 -3.77 -7.59 -6.41
N LEU A 367 -2.79 -7.19 -7.25
CA LEU A 367 -1.64 -8.05 -7.58
C LEU A 367 -0.70 -8.23 -6.40
N LEU A 368 -0.51 -7.20 -5.59
CA LEU A 368 0.27 -7.29 -4.35
C LEU A 368 -0.39 -8.24 -3.34
N GLU A 369 -1.73 -8.22 -3.26
CA GLU A 369 -2.50 -9.10 -2.36
C GLU A 369 -2.42 -10.58 -2.78
N VAL A 370 -2.59 -10.87 -4.07
CA VAL A 370 -2.57 -12.23 -4.59
C VAL A 370 -1.14 -12.81 -4.65
N SER A 371 -0.13 -11.95 -4.80
CA SER A 371 1.26 -12.38 -4.97
C SER A 371 1.85 -12.97 -3.69
N PRO A 372 2.36 -14.20 -3.69
CA PRO A 372 3.07 -14.79 -2.55
C PRO A 372 4.47 -14.22 -2.35
N PHE A 373 4.98 -13.48 -3.33
CA PHE A 373 6.32 -12.88 -3.31
C PHE A 373 6.33 -11.49 -2.65
N HIS A 374 5.15 -10.96 -2.31
CA HIS A 374 4.97 -9.70 -1.61
C HIS A 374 4.35 -9.99 -0.24
N GLY A 375 5.06 -9.64 0.82
CA GLY A 375 4.62 -9.91 2.19
C GLY A 375 5.69 -9.58 3.22
N SER A 376 5.38 -9.79 4.49
CA SER A 376 6.30 -9.55 5.61
C SER A 376 7.14 -10.78 5.94
N LEU A 377 6.49 -11.94 5.94
CA LEU A 377 7.09 -13.19 6.38
C LEU A 377 6.50 -14.35 5.60
N TYR A 378 7.36 -15.22 5.11
CA TYR A 378 6.99 -16.57 4.70
C TYR A 378 7.50 -17.55 5.76
N PHE A 379 6.62 -18.37 6.34
CA PHE A 379 7.01 -19.29 7.40
C PHE A 379 6.38 -20.65 7.19
N THR A 380 7.20 -21.67 7.05
CA THR A 380 6.75 -23.01 6.68
C THR A 380 7.12 -24.09 7.70
N SER A 381 6.29 -25.11 7.81
CA SER A 381 6.50 -26.25 8.69
C SER A 381 7.11 -27.42 7.93
N MET A 382 8.41 -27.65 8.09
CA MET A 382 9.06 -28.88 7.63
C MET A 382 8.72 -30.06 8.54
N GLY A 383 8.32 -29.78 9.77
CA GLY A 383 7.88 -30.81 10.72
C GLY A 383 6.64 -31.58 10.28
N SER A 384 5.75 -30.98 9.48
CA SER A 384 4.62 -31.67 8.88
C SER A 384 5.03 -32.69 7.81
N LEU A 385 6.21 -32.50 7.22
CA LEU A 385 6.81 -33.38 6.22
C LEU A 385 7.80 -34.39 6.83
N GLY A 386 8.04 -34.32 8.15
CA GLY A 386 8.96 -35.21 8.85
C GLY A 386 10.45 -34.95 8.58
N ILE A 387 10.82 -33.76 8.11
CA ILE A 387 12.20 -33.39 7.77
C ILE A 387 12.74 -32.28 8.66
N PRO A 388 14.08 -32.09 8.72
CA PRO A 388 14.70 -30.96 9.38
C PRO A 388 14.29 -29.61 8.76
N ALA A 389 14.49 -28.53 9.50
CA ALA A 389 14.36 -27.19 8.96
C ALA A 389 15.40 -26.96 7.87
N ILE A 390 15.03 -26.22 6.83
CA ILE A 390 15.91 -25.86 5.71
C ILE A 390 16.02 -24.34 5.61
N TYR A 391 17.11 -23.86 5.06
CA TYR A 391 17.19 -22.49 4.58
C TYR A 391 16.47 -22.40 3.23
N HIS A 392 15.56 -21.45 3.10
CA HIS A 392 14.90 -21.18 1.85
C HIS A 392 15.46 -19.87 1.27
N HIS A 393 15.65 -19.80 -0.04
CA HIS A 393 16.11 -18.58 -0.68
C HIS A 393 15.02 -17.50 -0.68
N LEU A 394 15.43 -16.24 -0.65
CA LEU A 394 14.56 -15.10 -0.94
C LEU A 394 14.47 -14.91 -2.46
N TYR A 395 13.27 -14.62 -2.95
CA TYR A 395 13.06 -14.42 -4.39
C TYR A 395 13.48 -13.01 -4.80
N ASP A 396 14.16 -12.86 -5.93
CA ASP A 396 14.46 -11.55 -6.53
C ASP A 396 13.21 -10.87 -7.13
N PHE A 397 12.13 -11.63 -7.29
CA PHE A 397 10.81 -11.10 -7.65
C PHE A 397 10.00 -10.81 -6.39
N GLY A 398 9.40 -9.61 -6.32
CA GLY A 398 8.64 -9.18 -5.15
C GLY A 398 9.51 -8.55 -4.04
N ASN A 399 8.97 -8.52 -2.84
CA ASN A 399 9.57 -7.77 -1.74
C ASN A 399 9.54 -8.49 -0.37
N LEU A 400 9.36 -9.79 -0.37
CA LEU A 400 9.35 -10.61 0.84
C LEU A 400 10.74 -10.64 1.51
N PRO A 401 10.93 -10.08 2.73
CA PRO A 401 12.26 -9.92 3.33
C PRO A 401 12.68 -11.07 4.23
N VAL A 402 11.73 -11.88 4.71
CA VAL A 402 11.98 -12.93 5.71
C VAL A 402 11.37 -14.25 5.26
N PHE A 403 12.17 -15.28 5.20
CA PHE A 403 11.70 -16.65 5.01
C PHE A 403 12.16 -17.52 6.18
N GLY A 404 11.21 -18.12 6.91
CA GLY A 404 11.49 -19.00 8.04
C GLY A 404 10.98 -20.42 7.78
N ALA A 405 11.70 -21.39 8.33
CA ALA A 405 11.28 -22.78 8.37
C ALA A 405 11.57 -23.40 9.73
N PHE A 406 10.72 -24.32 10.18
CA PHE A 406 10.97 -25.04 11.42
C PHE A 406 10.80 -26.55 11.25
N SER A 407 11.60 -27.31 12.03
CA SER A 407 11.67 -28.78 11.99
C SER A 407 10.50 -29.43 12.74
N MET A 408 10.46 -30.76 12.67
CA MET A 408 9.66 -31.54 13.62
C MET A 408 10.16 -31.35 15.06
N LYS A 409 9.27 -31.58 16.03
CA LYS A 409 9.61 -31.57 17.45
C LYS A 409 10.53 -32.73 17.77
N ARG A 410 11.64 -32.46 18.45
CA ARG A 410 12.55 -33.48 18.99
C ARG A 410 12.62 -33.42 20.51
N LYS A 411 12.89 -34.56 21.13
CA LYS A 411 13.18 -34.66 22.56
C LYS A 411 14.70 -34.64 22.78
N SER A 412 15.15 -33.94 23.80
CA SER A 412 16.54 -33.95 24.27
C SER A 412 16.58 -34.14 25.77
N TYR A 413 17.60 -34.79 26.27
CA TYR A 413 17.87 -34.95 27.69
C TYR A 413 19.04 -34.07 28.08
N GLU A 414 18.83 -33.20 29.06
CA GLU A 414 19.83 -32.27 29.56
C GLU A 414 20.16 -32.55 31.02
N VAL A 415 21.43 -32.56 31.31
CA VAL A 415 21.92 -32.65 32.68
C VAL A 415 21.90 -31.25 33.30
N GLN A 416 21.18 -31.13 34.42
CA GLN A 416 21.08 -29.86 35.15
C GLN A 416 22.33 -29.70 36.08
N ALA A 417 22.52 -28.49 36.63
CA ALA A 417 23.64 -28.17 37.50
C ALA A 417 23.68 -29.05 38.77
N ASP A 418 22.55 -29.60 39.21
CA ASP A 418 22.43 -30.52 40.33
C ASP A 418 22.66 -32.01 39.98
N GLY A 419 23.01 -32.28 38.69
CA GLY A 419 23.23 -33.63 38.17
C GLY A 419 21.91 -34.35 37.73
N SER A 420 20.76 -33.76 37.94
CA SER A 420 19.47 -34.34 37.48
C SER A 420 19.36 -34.27 35.95
N VAL A 421 18.65 -35.24 35.37
CA VAL A 421 18.41 -35.29 33.94
C VAL A 421 16.95 -34.87 33.66
N VAL A 422 16.81 -33.81 32.91
CA VAL A 422 15.50 -33.26 32.51
C VAL A 422 15.25 -33.49 31.03
N GLN A 423 14.07 -34.02 30.68
CA GLN A 423 13.66 -34.11 29.30
C GLN A 423 13.08 -32.77 28.80
N LYS A 424 13.67 -32.23 27.80
CA LYS A 424 13.20 -31.04 27.10
C LYS A 424 12.72 -31.34 25.68
N LYS A 425 11.91 -30.44 25.12
CA LYS A 425 11.42 -30.52 23.75
C LYS A 425 11.96 -29.33 22.95
N TYR A 426 12.47 -29.63 21.76
CA TYR A 426 13.09 -28.65 20.87
C TYR A 426 12.42 -28.65 19.50
N VAL A 427 12.47 -27.49 18.86
CA VAL A 427 12.23 -27.27 17.43
C VAL A 427 13.41 -26.48 16.90
N ASP A 428 14.03 -26.99 15.84
CA ASP A 428 15.08 -26.25 15.15
C ASP A 428 14.43 -25.31 14.14
N ILE A 429 14.88 -24.05 14.12
CA ILE A 429 14.42 -23.00 13.22
C ILE A 429 15.56 -22.57 12.31
N LYS A 430 15.21 -22.23 11.07
CA LYS A 430 16.11 -21.60 10.12
C LYS A 430 15.43 -20.42 9.47
N PHE A 431 16.12 -19.28 9.42
CA PHE A 431 15.65 -18.08 8.78
C PHE A 431 16.66 -17.60 7.73
N THR A 432 16.13 -17.17 6.59
CA THR A 432 16.83 -16.37 5.59
C THR A 432 16.27 -14.95 5.68
N LEU A 433 17.12 -13.99 5.91
CA LEU A 433 16.79 -12.62 6.26
C LEU A 433 17.46 -11.67 5.27
N ASP A 434 16.76 -10.64 4.82
CA ASP A 434 17.33 -9.59 3.97
C ASP A 434 18.08 -8.57 4.84
N GLU A 435 19.41 -8.53 4.79
CA GLU A 435 20.25 -7.65 5.59
C GLU A 435 19.99 -6.15 5.34
N ARG A 436 19.45 -5.82 4.20
CA ARG A 436 19.19 -4.43 3.80
C ARG A 436 18.04 -3.76 4.56
N ILE A 437 17.19 -4.54 5.26
CA ILE A 437 16.08 -4.00 6.07
C ILE A 437 16.46 -3.75 7.52
N ALA A 438 17.44 -4.49 8.05
CA ALA A 438 17.92 -4.38 9.42
C ALA A 438 19.29 -5.02 9.54
N ASP A 439 20.14 -4.47 10.42
CA ASP A 439 21.48 -4.97 10.66
C ASP A 439 21.51 -6.23 11.55
N GLY A 440 22.68 -6.84 11.66
CA GLY A 440 22.88 -8.06 12.47
C GLY A 440 22.59 -7.86 13.95
N TYR A 441 22.87 -6.67 14.51
CA TYR A 441 22.56 -6.38 15.92
C TYR A 441 21.06 -6.32 16.17
N TYR A 442 20.32 -5.71 15.24
CA TYR A 442 18.87 -5.64 15.31
C TYR A 442 18.23 -7.04 15.24
N TYR A 443 18.73 -7.89 14.34
CA TYR A 443 18.30 -9.30 14.26
C TYR A 443 18.61 -10.06 15.55
N ALA A 444 19.81 -9.90 16.12
CA ALA A 444 20.17 -10.56 17.37
C ALA A 444 19.25 -10.15 18.53
N ALA A 445 18.92 -8.86 18.64
CA ALA A 445 18.00 -8.34 19.65
C ALA A 445 16.58 -8.89 19.46
N PHE A 446 16.09 -8.94 18.21
CA PHE A 446 14.80 -9.53 17.85
C PHE A 446 14.73 -11.01 18.26
N PHE A 447 15.68 -11.83 17.83
CA PHE A 447 15.66 -13.27 18.13
C PHE A 447 15.83 -13.58 19.62
N LYS A 448 16.60 -12.77 20.34
CA LYS A 448 16.68 -12.87 21.82
C LYS A 448 15.32 -12.61 22.46
N HIS A 449 14.58 -11.62 21.98
CA HIS A 449 13.22 -11.35 22.45
C HIS A 449 12.24 -12.45 22.04
N TYR A 450 12.28 -12.91 20.80
CA TYR A 450 11.50 -14.01 20.26
C TYR A 450 11.64 -15.29 21.09
N LYS A 451 12.87 -15.69 21.44
CA LYS A 451 13.15 -16.84 22.33
C LYS A 451 12.52 -16.67 23.71
N ARG A 452 12.58 -15.46 24.28
CA ARG A 452 11.96 -15.17 25.58
C ARG A 452 10.43 -15.36 25.54
N LEU A 453 9.78 -14.93 24.46
CA LEU A 453 8.35 -15.12 24.30
C LEU A 453 7.97 -16.61 24.17
N ILE A 454 8.78 -17.43 23.52
CA ILE A 454 8.57 -18.87 23.41
C ILE A 454 8.72 -19.55 24.76
N ALA A 455 9.62 -19.07 25.63
CA ALA A 455 9.78 -19.57 26.98
C ALA A 455 8.62 -19.15 27.91
N HIS A 456 7.94 -18.04 27.60
CA HIS A 456 6.84 -17.48 28.38
C HIS A 456 5.63 -17.18 27.47
N PRO A 457 5.00 -18.20 26.86
CA PRO A 457 3.97 -18.00 25.84
C PRO A 457 2.64 -17.47 26.41
N GLU A 458 2.43 -17.50 27.71
CA GLU A 458 1.25 -16.96 28.41
C GLU A 458 1.07 -15.45 28.18
N VAL A 459 2.14 -14.72 27.92
CA VAL A 459 2.07 -13.27 27.62
C VAL A 459 1.39 -12.98 26.29
N LEU A 460 1.16 -14.00 25.46
CA LEU A 460 0.47 -13.87 24.18
C LEU A 460 -1.06 -13.85 24.31
N ASP A 461 -1.59 -14.12 25.51
CA ASP A 461 -3.05 -14.17 25.75
C ASP A 461 -3.67 -12.78 25.83
N VAL A 462 -2.87 -11.77 26.09
CA VAL A 462 -3.30 -10.36 26.16
C VAL A 462 -2.62 -9.54 25.08
N PRO A 463 -3.27 -8.48 24.56
CA PRO A 463 -2.59 -7.57 23.64
C PRO A 463 -1.35 -6.93 24.27
N PRO A 464 -0.35 -6.46 23.48
CA PRO A 464 0.78 -5.76 24.02
C PRO A 464 0.38 -4.42 24.65
N GLU A 465 1.06 -4.02 25.71
CA GLU A 465 0.85 -2.71 26.36
C GLU A 465 1.23 -1.57 25.42
N GLU A 466 2.30 -1.76 24.65
CA GLU A 466 2.83 -0.77 23.74
C GLU A 466 3.21 -1.39 22.40
N VAL A 467 3.01 -0.64 21.33
CA VAL A 467 3.53 -0.93 19.98
C VAL A 467 4.44 0.23 19.59
N ILE A 468 5.72 -0.05 19.45
CA ILE A 468 6.71 0.95 19.04
C ILE A 468 6.57 1.18 17.53
N PRO A 469 6.30 2.42 17.07
CA PRO A 469 6.25 2.70 15.64
C PRO A 469 7.64 2.59 15.01
N ASP A 470 7.68 2.22 13.74
CA ASP A 470 8.93 2.25 12.98
C ASP A 470 9.35 3.70 12.71
N ILE A 471 10.66 3.89 12.49
CA ILE A 471 11.22 5.20 12.11
C ILE A 471 10.53 5.76 10.88
N ASP A 472 10.62 7.08 10.70
CA ASP A 472 10.02 7.77 9.56
C ASP A 472 10.86 7.66 8.26
#